data_e0ffda4bb7f509960913e2182c45f935
#
_entry.id   e0ffda4bb7f509960913e2182c45f935
#
_cell.length_a   1.000
_cell.length_b   1.000
_cell.length_c   1.000
_cell.angle_alpha   90.00
_cell.angle_beta   90.00
_cell.angle_gamma   90.00
#
_symmetry.space_group_name_H-M   'P 1'
#
loop_
_entity.id
_entity.type
_entity.pdbx_description
1 polymer ?
#
loop_
_entity_poly.entity_id
_entity_poly.type
_entity_poly.pdbx_seq_one_letter_code
_entity_poly.pdbx_strand_id
1 'polypeptide(L)'
;MRPLFIAPVALVALCSCNEGPRSVVRGEPRHESTSIDRGDAKMSRVELNLGAGELRVSGGSKKLLEADFDFEDPSQRPRVESHSTGFRGDVKISEPPGISLHNGNYRWEVRLTDDVPVDFNAHLGAGEATIDLSSVSKRSVSVNMGVGQLNLDLRGKVESDYSVDINGGVGEARIRLPADAAVTANATGGIGEISVDGLEKRGGRWINPRNDHGPR
;
A
#
# COMPACT_ATOMS: atom_id res chain seq x y z
N MET A 1 79.64 -36.06 -25.99
CA MET A 1 78.77 -36.42 -24.87
C MET A 1 78.20 -35.16 -24.29
N ARG A 2 76.92 -34.89 -24.55
CA ARG A 2 76.18 -33.69 -24.05
C ARG A 2 75.14 -34.20 -23.06
N PRO A 3 75.06 -33.71 -21.85
CA PRO A 3 73.98 -34.07 -20.92
C PRO A 3 72.70 -33.34 -21.25
N LEU A 4 71.63 -34.11 -21.29
CA LEU A 4 70.21 -33.65 -21.52
C LEU A 4 69.64 -33.13 -20.19
N PHE A 5 69.35 -31.85 -20.07
CA PHE A 5 68.66 -31.28 -18.93
C PHE A 5 67.15 -31.46 -19.11
N ILE A 6 66.56 -32.27 -18.25
CA ILE A 6 65.08 -32.38 -18.13
C ILE A 6 64.62 -31.37 -17.09
N ALA A 7 63.82 -30.37 -17.52
CA ALA A 7 63.19 -29.43 -16.64
C ALA A 7 61.87 -30.02 -16.10
N PRO A 8 61.53 -29.85 -14.84
CA PRO A 8 60.26 -30.30 -14.30
C PRO A 8 59.16 -29.31 -14.69
N VAL A 9 58.08 -29.83 -15.30
CA VAL A 9 56.84 -29.09 -15.53
C VAL A 9 56.09 -29.02 -14.22
N ALA A 10 55.97 -27.79 -13.66
CA ALA A 10 55.12 -27.52 -12.49
C ALA A 10 53.65 -27.50 -12.92
N LEU A 11 52.90 -28.48 -12.46
CA LEU A 11 51.44 -28.56 -12.64
C LEU A 11 50.80 -27.59 -11.67
N VAL A 12 50.34 -26.44 -12.16
CA VAL A 12 49.51 -25.49 -11.40
C VAL A 12 48.09 -26.02 -11.32
N ALA A 13 47.71 -26.56 -10.17
CA ALA A 13 46.33 -26.92 -9.86
C ALA A 13 45.51 -25.62 -9.65
N LEU A 14 44.71 -25.25 -10.60
CA LEU A 14 43.67 -24.22 -10.45
C LEU A 14 42.58 -24.79 -9.53
N CYS A 15 42.62 -24.44 -8.24
CA CYS A 15 41.46 -24.59 -7.36
C CYS A 15 40.35 -23.69 -7.86
N SER A 16 39.46 -24.25 -8.66
CA SER A 16 38.16 -23.65 -8.97
C SER A 16 37.31 -23.69 -7.70
N CYS A 17 37.21 -22.59 -6.98
CA CYS A 17 36.20 -22.41 -5.96
C CYS A 17 34.82 -22.43 -6.65
N ASN A 18 34.22 -23.61 -6.61
CA ASN A 18 32.82 -23.75 -7.00
C ASN A 18 31.94 -23.12 -5.90
N GLU A 19 31.69 -21.81 -5.98
CA GLU A 19 30.62 -21.20 -5.20
C GLU A 19 29.31 -21.75 -5.74
N GLY A 20 28.80 -22.79 -5.09
CA GLY A 20 27.47 -23.30 -5.35
C GLY A 20 26.45 -22.17 -5.17
N PRO A 21 25.30 -22.27 -5.86
CA PRO A 21 24.27 -21.23 -5.72
C PRO A 21 23.91 -21.09 -4.25
N ARG A 22 24.10 -19.87 -3.71
CA ARG A 22 23.64 -19.53 -2.36
C ARG A 22 22.14 -19.76 -2.37
N SER A 23 21.70 -20.82 -1.71
CA SER A 23 20.28 -21.04 -1.45
C SER A 23 19.81 -19.85 -0.61
N VAL A 24 18.96 -19.03 -1.20
CA VAL A 24 18.21 -18.02 -0.46
C VAL A 24 17.35 -18.80 0.51
N VAL A 25 17.72 -18.79 1.78
CA VAL A 25 16.92 -19.40 2.85
C VAL A 25 15.66 -18.53 2.92
N ARG A 26 14.57 -18.99 2.31
CA ARG A 26 13.26 -18.41 2.53
C ARG A 26 12.90 -18.65 3.99
N GLY A 27 12.55 -17.58 4.70
CA GLY A 27 11.98 -17.70 6.03
C GLY A 27 10.65 -18.45 5.98
N GLU A 28 10.23 -19.03 7.08
CA GLU A 28 8.86 -19.59 7.18
C GLU A 28 7.85 -18.45 7.19
N PRO A 29 6.74 -18.59 6.42
CA PRO A 29 5.67 -17.60 6.43
C PRO A 29 5.16 -17.38 7.86
N ARG A 30 5.07 -16.13 8.24
CA ARG A 30 4.55 -15.68 9.55
C ARG A 30 3.28 -14.90 9.32
N HIS A 31 2.33 -15.14 10.20
CA HIS A 31 1.06 -14.40 10.24
C HIS A 31 0.93 -13.73 11.61
N GLU A 32 0.70 -12.43 11.61
CA GLU A 32 0.44 -11.67 12.84
C GLU A 32 -0.83 -10.84 12.68
N SER A 33 -1.64 -10.83 13.74
CA SER A 33 -2.87 -10.03 13.79
C SER A 33 -2.77 -8.98 14.89
N THR A 34 -3.31 -7.81 14.65
CA THR A 34 -3.44 -6.75 15.63
C THR A 34 -4.81 -6.09 15.54
N SER A 35 -5.22 -5.47 16.63
CA SER A 35 -6.47 -4.72 16.64
C SER A 35 -6.39 -3.54 17.60
N ILE A 36 -7.06 -2.46 17.22
CA ILE A 36 -7.13 -1.21 17.96
C ILE A 36 -8.60 -0.95 18.30
N ASP A 37 -8.90 -0.86 19.58
CA ASP A 37 -10.27 -0.57 20.00
C ASP A 37 -10.62 0.89 19.71
N ARG A 38 -11.89 1.13 19.35
CA ARG A 38 -12.39 2.46 19.05
C ARG A 38 -12.43 3.37 20.28
N GLY A 39 -12.73 2.81 21.44
CA GLY A 39 -12.96 3.60 22.66
C GLY A 39 -14.03 4.67 22.42
N ASP A 40 -13.74 5.88 22.87
CA ASP A 40 -14.62 7.06 22.73
C ASP A 40 -14.38 7.86 21.43
N ALA A 41 -13.54 7.37 20.53
CA ALA A 41 -13.22 8.08 19.29
C ALA A 41 -14.50 8.36 18.47
N LYS A 42 -14.63 9.60 18.01
CA LYS A 42 -15.68 10.10 17.12
C LYS A 42 -15.19 10.30 15.69
N MET A 43 -13.90 10.16 15.48
CA MET A 43 -13.21 10.21 14.20
C MET A 43 -11.91 9.44 14.31
N SER A 44 -11.37 9.02 13.16
CA SER A 44 -10.07 8.37 13.11
C SER A 44 -9.17 8.96 12.04
N ARG A 45 -7.87 8.83 12.25
CA ARG A 45 -6.86 9.00 11.20
C ARG A 45 -6.08 7.72 11.07
N VAL A 46 -5.99 7.21 9.86
CA VAL A 46 -5.25 5.99 9.56
C VAL A 46 -4.18 6.31 8.53
N GLU A 47 -2.94 5.99 8.85
CA GLU A 47 -1.78 6.16 7.99
C GLU A 47 -1.10 4.80 7.77
N LEU A 48 -1.00 4.37 6.52
CA LEU A 48 -0.39 3.11 6.11
C LEU A 48 0.84 3.42 5.24
N ASN A 49 2.03 2.98 5.67
CA ASN A 49 3.29 3.19 4.96
C ASN A 49 3.93 1.85 4.63
N LEU A 50 3.72 1.37 3.42
CA LEU A 50 4.23 0.11 2.89
C LEU A 50 5.26 0.39 1.80
N GLY A 51 6.48 -0.09 1.96
CA GLY A 51 7.53 0.08 0.96
C GLY A 51 7.27 -0.74 -0.29
N ALA A 52 7.02 -2.05 -0.13
CA ALA A 52 6.68 -2.93 -1.24
C ALA A 52 5.81 -4.09 -0.76
N GLY A 53 4.87 -4.55 -1.59
CA GLY A 53 4.01 -5.68 -1.25
C GLY A 53 2.57 -5.52 -1.71
N GLU A 54 1.69 -6.25 -1.07
CA GLU A 54 0.25 -6.21 -1.32
C GLU A 54 -0.47 -5.55 -0.14
N LEU A 55 -1.27 -4.53 -0.43
CA LEU A 55 -2.11 -3.84 0.55
C LEU A 55 -3.58 -4.08 0.21
N ARG A 56 -4.32 -4.64 1.16
CA ARG A 56 -5.77 -4.75 1.10
C ARG A 56 -6.39 -3.97 2.24
N VAL A 57 -7.32 -3.07 1.92
CA VAL A 57 -8.07 -2.29 2.90
C VAL A 57 -9.55 -2.48 2.64
N SER A 58 -10.31 -2.68 3.71
CA SER A 58 -11.78 -2.77 3.65
C SER A 58 -12.40 -2.13 4.89
N GLY A 59 -13.71 -1.93 4.85
CA GLY A 59 -14.48 -1.57 6.03
C GLY A 59 -14.99 -2.79 6.80
N GLY A 60 -15.92 -2.57 7.74
CA GLY A 60 -16.65 -3.61 8.47
C GLY A 60 -16.04 -4.07 9.77
N SER A 61 -14.96 -3.43 10.25
CA SER A 61 -14.43 -3.73 11.57
C SER A 61 -15.35 -3.25 12.70
N LYS A 62 -15.51 -4.05 13.74
CA LYS A 62 -16.16 -3.65 14.99
C LYS A 62 -15.27 -2.84 15.92
N LYS A 63 -13.97 -2.85 15.66
CA LYS A 63 -12.96 -2.06 16.33
C LYS A 63 -12.61 -0.82 15.51
N LEU A 64 -11.76 0.06 16.01
CA LEU A 64 -11.27 1.19 15.23
C LEU A 64 -10.54 0.69 13.98
N LEU A 65 -9.70 -0.33 14.17
CA LEU A 65 -8.94 -0.99 13.13
C LEU A 65 -8.60 -2.41 13.54
N GLU A 66 -8.64 -3.33 12.60
CA GLU A 66 -8.05 -4.67 12.68
C GLU A 66 -7.09 -4.84 11.51
N ALA A 67 -5.93 -5.46 11.75
CA ALA A 67 -4.95 -5.69 10.71
C ALA A 67 -4.30 -7.05 10.86
N ASP A 68 -4.13 -7.71 9.72
CA ASP A 68 -3.48 -8.99 9.56
C ASP A 68 -2.27 -8.81 8.63
N PHE A 69 -1.13 -9.37 9.00
CA PHE A 69 0.15 -9.22 8.32
C PHE A 69 0.75 -10.57 8.00
N ASP A 70 1.08 -10.79 6.72
CA ASP A 70 1.83 -11.94 6.26
C ASP A 70 3.24 -11.49 5.85
N PHE A 71 4.28 -12.09 6.42
CA PHE A 71 5.67 -11.80 6.11
C PHE A 71 6.57 -13.01 6.35
N GLU A 72 7.75 -13.07 5.72
CA GLU A 72 8.67 -14.20 5.84
C GLU A 72 9.85 -13.90 6.77
N ASP A 73 10.30 -12.66 6.86
CA ASP A 73 11.44 -12.25 7.68
C ASP A 73 10.98 -11.48 8.92
N PRO A 74 11.39 -11.86 10.15
CA PRO A 74 11.07 -11.12 11.37
C PRO A 74 11.48 -9.64 11.35
N SER A 75 12.49 -9.27 10.56
CA SER A 75 12.90 -7.87 10.39
C SER A 75 11.87 -7.03 9.62
N GLN A 76 10.97 -7.69 8.88
CA GLN A 76 9.89 -7.07 8.10
C GLN A 76 8.61 -6.85 8.92
N ARG A 77 8.61 -7.25 10.19
CA ARG A 77 7.44 -7.10 11.07
C ARG A 77 6.94 -5.66 11.09
N PRO A 78 5.67 -5.40 10.70
CA PRO A 78 5.11 -4.06 10.69
C PRO A 78 5.10 -3.42 12.07
N ARG A 79 5.35 -2.12 12.11
CA ARG A 79 5.25 -1.31 13.31
C ARG A 79 3.86 -0.70 13.37
N VAL A 80 3.12 -0.98 14.44
CA VAL A 80 1.78 -0.43 14.66
C VAL A 80 1.85 0.54 15.83
N GLU A 81 1.53 1.79 15.56
CA GLU A 81 1.47 2.87 16.55
C GLU A 81 0.03 3.36 16.64
N SER A 82 -0.50 3.48 17.85
CA SER A 82 -1.83 4.00 18.07
C SER A 82 -1.84 5.06 19.16
N HIS A 83 -2.56 6.14 18.91
CA HIS A 83 -2.74 7.24 19.85
C HIS A 83 -4.21 7.61 19.90
N SER A 84 -4.75 7.80 21.09
CA SER A 84 -6.11 8.29 21.27
C SER A 84 -6.08 9.63 22.04
N THR A 85 -6.68 10.65 21.45
CA THR A 85 -6.84 11.96 22.05
C THR A 85 -8.32 12.26 22.24
N GLY A 86 -8.94 11.65 23.28
CA GLY A 86 -10.32 11.85 23.64
C GLY A 86 -11.32 11.51 22.53
N PHE A 87 -11.45 12.34 21.51
CA PHE A 87 -12.42 12.17 20.43
C PHE A 87 -11.82 11.63 19.12
N ARG A 88 -10.47 11.54 19.01
CA ARG A 88 -9.82 11.05 17.79
C ARG A 88 -8.89 9.88 18.10
N GLY A 89 -9.02 8.83 17.29
CA GLY A 89 -8.08 7.72 17.26
C GLY A 89 -7.13 7.87 16.08
N ASP A 90 -5.83 8.01 16.34
CA ASP A 90 -4.79 8.04 15.32
C ASP A 90 -4.10 6.67 15.28
N VAL A 91 -4.02 6.05 14.10
CA VAL A 91 -3.33 4.77 13.89
C VAL A 91 -2.35 4.92 12.74
N LYS A 92 -1.11 4.51 12.99
CA LYS A 92 -0.06 4.45 11.98
C LYS A 92 0.50 3.04 11.90
N ILE A 93 0.51 2.48 10.69
CA ILE A 93 1.16 1.21 10.39
C ILE A 93 2.28 1.50 9.41
N SER A 94 3.48 1.10 9.75
CA SER A 94 4.65 1.35 8.92
C SER A 94 5.54 0.14 8.81
N GLU A 95 6.11 -0.06 7.63
CA GLU A 95 7.19 -1.00 7.43
C GLU A 95 8.44 -0.54 8.20
N PRO A 96 9.22 -1.45 8.81
CA PRO A 96 10.48 -1.10 9.43
C PRO A 96 11.45 -0.44 8.44
N PRO A 97 12.26 0.53 8.86
CA PRO A 97 13.24 1.14 7.97
C PRO A 97 14.29 0.11 7.54
N GLY A 98 14.53 0.04 6.24
CA GLY A 98 15.51 -0.86 5.64
C GLY A 98 15.28 -0.99 4.15
N ILE A 99 16.25 -1.57 3.43
CA ILE A 99 16.05 -1.92 2.01
C ILE A 99 15.37 -3.28 1.99
N SER A 100 14.07 -3.29 1.85
CA SER A 100 13.30 -4.51 1.74
C SER A 100 13.07 -4.83 0.26
N LEU A 101 14.00 -5.57 -0.33
CA LEU A 101 13.69 -6.34 -1.52
C LEU A 101 12.91 -7.58 -1.06
N HIS A 102 11.60 -7.47 -1.03
CA HIS A 102 10.74 -8.59 -0.64
C HIS A 102 10.76 -9.64 -1.74
N ASN A 103 11.51 -10.72 -1.51
CA ASN A 103 11.49 -11.90 -2.37
C ASN A 103 10.40 -12.90 -1.98
N GLY A 104 9.36 -12.47 -1.26
CA GLY A 104 8.31 -13.31 -0.72
C GLY A 104 6.97 -12.60 -0.61
N ASN A 105 6.01 -13.30 0.00
CA ASN A 105 4.67 -12.77 0.23
C ASN A 105 4.70 -11.76 1.39
N TYR A 106 4.65 -10.49 1.06
CA TYR A 106 4.47 -9.43 2.05
C TYR A 106 3.11 -8.78 1.81
N ARG A 107 2.17 -9.08 2.69
CA ARG A 107 0.76 -8.66 2.55
C ARG A 107 0.25 -8.07 3.84
N TRP A 108 -0.48 -6.98 3.70
CA TRP A 108 -1.25 -6.36 4.76
C TRP A 108 -2.73 -6.37 4.42
N GLU A 109 -3.54 -6.92 5.30
CA GLU A 109 -4.99 -6.80 5.27
C GLU A 109 -5.43 -5.91 6.42
N VAL A 110 -6.08 -4.80 6.11
CA VAL A 110 -6.53 -3.81 7.12
C VAL A 110 -8.03 -3.61 7.00
N ARG A 111 -8.73 -3.79 8.10
CA ARG A 111 -10.17 -3.54 8.19
C ARG A 111 -10.42 -2.35 9.10
N LEU A 112 -11.14 -1.37 8.56
CA LEU A 112 -11.49 -0.12 9.24
C LEU A 112 -12.89 -0.20 9.80
N THR A 113 -13.17 0.59 10.82
CA THR A 113 -14.53 0.76 11.30
C THR A 113 -15.38 1.56 10.32
N ASP A 114 -16.66 1.22 10.24
CA ASP A 114 -17.67 1.99 9.52
C ASP A 114 -18.37 3.03 10.44
N ASP A 115 -18.13 2.96 11.77
CA ASP A 115 -18.87 3.69 12.77
C ASP A 115 -18.45 5.16 12.93
N VAL A 116 -17.25 5.53 12.48
CA VAL A 116 -16.73 6.90 12.63
C VAL A 116 -16.03 7.38 11.36
N PRO A 117 -16.08 8.69 11.06
CA PRO A 117 -15.40 9.25 9.90
C PRO A 117 -13.88 9.07 9.95
N VAL A 118 -13.29 8.72 8.80
CA VAL A 118 -11.87 8.39 8.66
C VAL A 118 -11.15 9.42 7.77
N ASP A 119 -10.01 9.92 8.25
CA ASP A 119 -8.95 10.52 7.43
C ASP A 119 -7.98 9.40 7.04
N PHE A 120 -8.05 8.94 5.80
CA PHE A 120 -7.28 7.79 5.30
C PHE A 120 -6.09 8.22 4.46
N ASN A 121 -4.89 7.77 4.82
CA ASN A 121 -3.67 8.01 4.07
C ASN A 121 -2.93 6.69 3.82
N ALA A 122 -2.60 6.40 2.56
CA ALA A 122 -1.80 5.26 2.18
C ALA A 122 -0.62 5.67 1.31
N HIS A 123 0.57 5.20 1.69
CA HIS A 123 1.80 5.36 0.93
C HIS A 123 2.32 3.97 0.58
N LEU A 124 2.37 3.66 -0.71
CA LEU A 124 2.88 2.41 -1.25
C LEU A 124 4.03 2.69 -2.22
N GLY A 125 5.22 2.18 -1.93
CA GLY A 125 6.37 2.34 -2.82
C GLY A 125 6.21 1.54 -4.10
N ALA A 126 6.00 0.22 -3.98
CA ALA A 126 5.79 -0.67 -5.12
C ALA A 126 4.83 -1.82 -4.77
N GLY A 127 4.03 -2.29 -5.74
CA GLY A 127 3.17 -3.46 -5.57
C GLY A 127 1.72 -3.26 -5.97
N GLU A 128 0.81 -3.89 -5.24
CA GLU A 128 -0.63 -3.83 -5.51
C GLU A 128 -1.38 -3.28 -4.29
N ALA A 129 -2.30 -2.36 -4.53
CA ALA A 129 -3.22 -1.87 -3.51
C ALA A 129 -4.67 -2.07 -3.96
N THR A 130 -5.44 -2.78 -3.15
CA THR A 130 -6.89 -2.91 -3.27
C THR A 130 -7.53 -2.28 -2.04
N ILE A 131 -8.17 -1.14 -2.24
CA ILE A 131 -8.72 -0.32 -1.16
C ILE A 131 -10.21 -0.15 -1.39
N ASP A 132 -11.02 -0.80 -0.57
CA ASP A 132 -12.48 -0.69 -0.59
C ASP A 132 -12.96 0.09 0.64
N LEU A 133 -13.29 1.36 0.41
CA LEU A 133 -13.87 2.24 1.43
C LEU A 133 -15.37 2.52 1.18
N SER A 134 -16.06 1.63 0.46
CA SER A 134 -17.46 1.84 0.09
C SER A 134 -18.39 1.89 1.31
N SER A 135 -18.11 1.12 2.36
CA SER A 135 -18.88 1.14 3.62
C SER A 135 -18.39 2.20 4.61
N VAL A 136 -17.15 2.66 4.48
CA VAL A 136 -16.49 3.54 5.43
C VAL A 136 -16.96 4.98 5.26
N SER A 137 -17.25 5.69 6.35
CA SER A 137 -17.48 7.14 6.34
C SER A 137 -16.14 7.86 6.14
N LYS A 138 -16.01 8.61 5.04
CA LYS A 138 -14.76 9.23 4.58
C LYS A 138 -14.76 10.74 4.86
N ARG A 139 -13.65 11.29 5.34
CA ARG A 139 -13.40 12.73 5.44
C ARG A 139 -12.33 13.19 4.47
N SER A 140 -11.24 12.42 4.38
CA SER A 140 -10.20 12.60 3.39
C SER A 140 -9.63 11.25 3.00
N VAL A 141 -9.26 11.12 1.74
CA VAL A 141 -8.58 9.93 1.20
C VAL A 141 -7.37 10.41 0.43
N SER A 142 -6.19 10.00 0.86
CA SER A 142 -4.93 10.29 0.16
C SER A 142 -4.21 8.97 -0.13
N VAL A 143 -3.89 8.73 -1.40
CA VAL A 143 -3.14 7.55 -1.82
C VAL A 143 -1.96 7.98 -2.66
N ASN A 144 -0.77 7.63 -2.22
CA ASN A 144 0.47 7.86 -2.94
C ASN A 144 1.11 6.52 -3.30
N MET A 145 1.29 6.26 -4.59
CA MET A 145 1.84 5.00 -5.09
C MET A 145 3.01 5.27 -6.03
N GLY A 146 4.15 4.64 -5.77
CA GLY A 146 5.32 4.78 -6.64
C GLY A 146 5.15 3.98 -7.94
N VAL A 147 5.08 2.66 -7.85
CA VAL A 147 4.99 1.75 -9.01
C VAL A 147 4.02 0.61 -8.72
N GLY A 148 3.07 0.33 -9.64
CA GLY A 148 2.22 -0.85 -9.51
C GLY A 148 0.76 -0.63 -9.90
N GLN A 149 -0.16 -1.31 -9.19
CA GLN A 149 -1.59 -1.27 -9.49
C GLN A 149 -2.38 -0.80 -8.28
N LEU A 150 -3.29 0.15 -8.51
CA LEU A 150 -4.22 0.66 -7.51
C LEU A 150 -5.67 0.38 -7.94
N ASN A 151 -6.41 -0.35 -7.12
CA ASN A 151 -7.86 -0.48 -7.21
C ASN A 151 -8.48 0.22 -6.00
N LEU A 152 -9.12 1.37 -6.20
CA LEU A 152 -9.72 2.17 -5.15
C LEU A 152 -11.23 2.26 -5.36
N ASP A 153 -11.99 1.78 -4.39
CA ASP A 153 -13.45 1.85 -4.40
C ASP A 153 -13.93 2.84 -3.32
N LEU A 154 -14.50 3.94 -3.77
CA LEU A 154 -15.05 5.00 -2.92
C LEU A 154 -16.58 5.10 -3.03
N ARG A 155 -17.21 4.15 -3.72
CA ARG A 155 -18.68 4.10 -3.84
C ARG A 155 -19.32 4.01 -2.46
N GLY A 156 -20.63 4.03 -2.41
CA GLY A 156 -21.39 3.99 -1.17
C GLY A 156 -21.96 5.35 -0.81
N LYS A 157 -22.62 5.41 0.34
CA LYS A 157 -23.29 6.63 0.78
C LYS A 157 -22.29 7.72 1.13
N VAL A 158 -22.50 8.89 0.58
CA VAL A 158 -21.73 10.10 0.92
C VAL A 158 -22.52 10.86 1.99
N GLU A 159 -22.02 10.86 3.22
CA GLU A 159 -22.67 11.52 4.35
C GLU A 159 -22.24 12.99 4.50
N SER A 160 -21.04 13.31 4.04
CA SER A 160 -20.48 14.65 4.02
C SER A 160 -19.47 14.78 2.87
N ASP A 161 -19.18 16.01 2.48
CA ASP A 161 -18.13 16.29 1.50
C ASP A 161 -16.77 15.76 2.00
N TYR A 162 -16.02 15.16 1.12
CA TYR A 162 -14.68 14.66 1.41
C TYR A 162 -13.71 14.92 0.25
N SER A 163 -12.43 15.01 0.57
CA SER A 163 -11.37 15.20 -0.43
C SER A 163 -10.72 13.88 -0.81
N VAL A 164 -10.33 13.77 -2.08
CA VAL A 164 -9.60 12.63 -2.62
C VAL A 164 -8.38 13.12 -3.38
N ASP A 165 -7.19 12.70 -2.93
CA ASP A 165 -5.92 13.00 -3.58
C ASP A 165 -5.19 11.70 -3.92
N ILE A 166 -4.94 11.47 -5.21
CA ILE A 166 -4.27 10.27 -5.69
C ILE A 166 -3.07 10.67 -6.53
N ASN A 167 -1.89 10.23 -6.11
CA ASN A 167 -0.64 10.44 -6.81
C ASN A 167 -0.04 9.09 -7.19
N GLY A 168 0.08 8.82 -8.49
CA GLY A 168 0.69 7.63 -9.05
C GLY A 168 1.98 7.97 -9.80
N GLY A 169 3.02 7.14 -9.67
CA GLY A 169 4.24 7.24 -10.46
C GLY A 169 4.13 6.49 -11.78
N VAL A 170 4.21 5.17 -11.74
CA VAL A 170 4.17 4.28 -12.93
C VAL A 170 3.22 3.12 -12.65
N GLY A 171 2.26 2.89 -13.55
CA GLY A 171 1.34 1.76 -13.40
C GLY A 171 -0.09 2.04 -13.81
N GLU A 172 -1.02 1.30 -13.21
CA GLU A 172 -2.46 1.41 -13.48
C GLU A 172 -3.19 1.84 -12.19
N ALA A 173 -4.08 2.81 -12.31
CA ALA A 173 -4.99 3.17 -11.23
C ALA A 173 -6.44 3.08 -11.71
N ARG A 174 -7.24 2.25 -11.04
CA ARG A 174 -8.68 2.16 -11.25
C ARG A 174 -9.42 2.69 -10.04
N ILE A 175 -10.17 3.77 -10.25
CA ILE A 175 -10.87 4.47 -9.19
C ILE A 175 -12.37 4.41 -9.47
N ARG A 176 -13.16 3.94 -8.50
CA ARG A 176 -14.62 3.90 -8.56
C ARG A 176 -15.18 4.93 -7.60
N LEU A 177 -16.00 5.83 -8.11
CA LEU A 177 -16.57 6.93 -7.35
C LEU A 177 -18.10 6.78 -7.22
N PRO A 178 -18.73 7.41 -6.20
CA PRO A 178 -20.17 7.42 -6.05
C PRO A 178 -20.85 8.09 -7.24
N ALA A 179 -21.86 7.45 -7.80
CA ALA A 179 -22.60 7.99 -8.94
C ALA A 179 -23.50 9.18 -8.57
N ASP A 180 -23.95 9.24 -7.31
CA ASP A 180 -24.97 10.16 -6.84
C ASP A 180 -24.39 11.34 -6.02
N ALA A 181 -23.06 11.47 -5.97
CA ALA A 181 -22.39 12.56 -5.25
C ALA A 181 -21.76 13.56 -6.21
N ALA A 182 -21.75 14.84 -5.82
CA ALA A 182 -20.93 15.84 -6.50
C ALA A 182 -19.46 15.59 -6.15
N VAL A 183 -18.71 14.96 -7.06
CA VAL A 183 -17.31 14.60 -6.83
C VAL A 183 -16.43 15.43 -7.77
N THR A 184 -15.41 16.05 -7.19
CA THR A 184 -14.28 16.60 -7.96
C THR A 184 -13.03 15.84 -7.52
N ALA A 185 -12.43 15.09 -8.44
CA ALA A 185 -11.23 14.32 -8.16
C ALA A 185 -10.01 14.89 -8.89
N ASN A 186 -8.90 15.03 -8.19
CA ASN A 186 -7.61 15.28 -8.77
C ASN A 186 -6.83 13.97 -8.79
N ALA A 187 -6.46 13.50 -9.97
CA ALA A 187 -5.62 12.33 -10.12
C ALA A 187 -4.43 12.69 -11.01
N THR A 188 -3.23 12.51 -10.49
CA THR A 188 -1.98 12.80 -11.19
C THR A 188 -1.18 11.51 -11.32
N GLY A 189 -0.80 11.18 -12.55
CA GLY A 189 0.05 10.03 -12.85
C GLY A 189 1.26 10.42 -13.68
N GLY A 190 2.36 9.71 -13.53
CA GLY A 190 3.57 9.87 -14.34
C GLY A 190 3.44 9.11 -15.67
N ILE A 191 3.64 7.79 -15.65
CA ILE A 191 3.56 6.91 -16.82
C ILE A 191 2.55 5.80 -16.52
N GLY A 192 1.53 5.66 -17.38
CA GLY A 192 0.51 4.63 -17.20
C GLY A 192 -0.88 5.12 -17.55
N GLU A 193 -1.87 4.31 -17.20
CA GLU A 193 -3.27 4.60 -17.45
C GLU A 193 -3.98 4.94 -16.14
N ILE A 194 -4.75 6.04 -16.17
CA ILE A 194 -5.69 6.39 -15.11
C ILE A 194 -7.10 6.28 -15.71
N SER A 195 -7.85 5.30 -15.25
CA SER A 195 -9.27 5.12 -15.58
C SER A 195 -10.13 5.55 -14.42
N VAL A 196 -11.10 6.43 -14.70
CA VAL A 196 -12.04 6.91 -13.70
C VAL A 196 -13.46 6.66 -14.20
N ASP A 197 -14.13 5.68 -13.61
CA ASP A 197 -15.47 5.30 -14.00
C ASP A 197 -16.51 6.29 -13.45
N GLY A 198 -17.38 6.79 -14.35
CA GLY A 198 -18.51 7.66 -14.00
C GLY A 198 -18.21 9.16 -13.97
N LEU A 199 -17.00 9.58 -14.31
CA LEU A 199 -16.64 11.00 -14.41
C LEU A 199 -16.17 11.39 -15.81
N GLU A 200 -16.34 12.68 -16.12
CA GLU A 200 -15.80 13.34 -17.32
C GLU A 200 -14.61 14.23 -16.96
N LYS A 201 -13.57 14.22 -17.80
CA LYS A 201 -12.42 15.10 -17.62
C LYS A 201 -12.72 16.48 -18.20
N ARG A 202 -12.75 17.51 -17.33
CA ARG A 202 -12.93 18.92 -17.72
C ARG A 202 -11.87 19.78 -17.04
N GLY A 203 -11.10 20.55 -17.83
CA GLY A 203 -10.11 21.48 -17.30
C GLY A 203 -9.03 20.83 -16.40
N GLY A 204 -8.64 19.57 -16.69
CA GLY A 204 -7.65 18.84 -15.89
C GLY A 204 -8.20 18.15 -14.64
N ARG A 205 -9.48 18.29 -14.34
CA ARG A 205 -10.19 17.66 -13.24
C ARG A 205 -11.21 16.65 -13.74
N TRP A 206 -11.51 15.64 -12.93
CA TRP A 206 -12.58 14.69 -13.17
C TRP A 206 -13.83 15.15 -12.44
N ILE A 207 -14.96 15.33 -13.15
CA ILE A 207 -16.21 15.90 -12.64
C ILE A 207 -17.35 14.96 -12.97
N ASN A 208 -18.29 14.79 -12.03
CA ASN A 208 -19.53 14.05 -12.29
C ASN A 208 -20.48 14.91 -13.15
N PRO A 209 -20.79 14.50 -14.39
CA PRO A 209 -21.61 15.30 -15.29
C PRO A 209 -23.09 15.42 -14.82
N ARG A 210 -23.55 14.51 -13.96
CA ARG A 210 -24.93 14.49 -13.46
C ARG A 210 -25.19 15.48 -12.32
N ASN A 211 -24.15 15.88 -11.61
CA ASN A 211 -24.23 16.73 -10.42
C ASN A 211 -23.38 18.01 -10.56
N ASP A 212 -23.22 18.51 -11.78
CA ASP A 212 -22.51 19.77 -12.04
C ASP A 212 -23.34 20.98 -11.55
N HIS A 213 -23.58 21.04 -10.25
CA HIS A 213 -23.92 22.29 -9.59
C HIS A 213 -22.58 22.97 -9.32
N GLY A 214 -22.16 23.83 -10.27
CA GLY A 214 -20.91 24.54 -10.25
C GLY A 214 -20.55 25.14 -8.87
N PRO A 215 -19.26 25.49 -8.65
CA PRO A 215 -18.80 25.93 -7.34
C PRO A 215 -19.65 27.10 -6.84
N ARG A 216 -20.23 26.94 -5.64
CA ARG A 216 -20.80 28.03 -4.87
C ARG A 216 -19.70 28.81 -4.19
#